data_97e896519f668e36c4ca4881d2f96cd0
#
_entry.id   97e896519f668e36c4ca4881d2f96cd0
#
_cell.length_a   1.000
_cell.length_b   1.000
_cell.length_c   1.000
_cell.angle_alpha   90.00
_cell.angle_beta   90.00
_cell.angle_gamma   90.00
#
_symmetry.space_group_name_H-M   'P 1'
#
loop_
_entity.id
_entity.type
_entity.pdbx_description
1 polymer ?
#
loop_
_entity_poly.entity_id
_entity_poly.type
_entity_poly.pdbx_seq_one_letter_code
_entity_poly.pdbx_strand_id
1 'polypeptide(L)'
;LLTLGKRRAPKGQCWITLEDVLGHARGQILIALPPDAHEEVAFATMLETFAASADGASARCYLAAHHLYRGDDAHRLARLEAIARRSGTPLVATNDVHAHDPSRRALQDVLTCIREHCSIDNAGWRLYANAERHLKSGAEMARLFARPGHAVARSVEIARACRFSLDELRYEYPAEPVPGGRTAQEELARLSWLGAQARWPGGVPAKVRAQIAHELELIGRLGYAPYFLTVYDIVLFARGRGILCQGRGSAANSAVCYCLNITAVDPSRMDLLFERFVSAARDEPPDIDVDFEHERREEVIQYIYAKYGRERAGIAATVISYRSRSAVREVGKALGLTGDVVGALSGALRRWGRGDNREGG
;
A
#
# COMPACT_ATOMS: atom_id res chain seq x y z
N LEU A 1 3.15 13.57 -1.70
CA LEU A 1 2.78 14.30 -0.48
C LEU A 1 3.03 13.49 0.79
N LEU A 2 2.40 12.31 0.98
CA LEU A 2 2.59 11.49 2.19
C LEU A 2 4.05 11.06 2.40
N THR A 3 4.77 10.70 1.34
CA THR A 3 6.19 10.37 1.40
C THR A 3 7.02 11.53 1.94
N LEU A 4 6.73 12.76 1.48
CA LEU A 4 7.40 13.97 1.95
C LEU A 4 7.20 14.16 3.45
N GLY A 5 5.93 14.11 3.92
CA GLY A 5 5.60 14.29 5.33
C GLY A 5 6.18 13.20 6.24
N LYS A 6 6.16 11.93 5.79
CA LYS A 6 6.77 10.81 6.54
C LYS A 6 8.29 10.89 6.64
N ARG A 7 8.97 11.44 5.63
CA ARG A 7 10.44 11.61 5.65
C ARG A 7 10.90 12.73 6.59
N ARG A 8 10.04 13.70 6.89
CA ARG A 8 10.31 14.79 7.84
C ARG A 8 10.04 14.41 9.29
N ALA A 9 9.18 13.43 9.51
CA ALA A 9 8.65 13.06 10.81
C ALA A 9 9.34 11.82 11.40
N PRO A 10 9.33 11.63 12.72
CA PRO A 10 9.69 10.38 13.35
C PRO A 10 8.83 9.21 12.81
N LYS A 11 9.37 7.98 12.93
CA LYS A 11 8.64 6.78 12.50
C LYS A 11 7.24 6.71 13.11
N GLY A 12 6.24 6.52 12.26
CA GLY A 12 4.82 6.46 12.65
C GLY A 12 4.10 7.80 12.59
N GLN A 13 4.82 8.91 12.35
CA GLN A 13 4.25 10.25 12.17
C GLN A 13 4.34 10.73 10.72
N CYS A 14 3.62 11.82 10.42
CA CYS A 14 3.63 12.44 9.10
C CYS A 14 3.39 13.95 9.26
N TRP A 15 4.38 14.78 8.90
CA TRP A 15 4.29 16.23 9.00
C TRP A 15 4.14 16.85 7.62
N ILE A 16 2.97 17.42 7.37
CA ILE A 16 2.60 18.06 6.10
C ILE A 16 2.17 19.48 6.40
N THR A 17 2.73 20.43 5.66
CA THR A 17 2.33 21.84 5.72
C THR A 17 1.30 22.18 4.64
N LEU A 18 0.65 23.33 4.77
CA LEU A 18 -0.25 23.84 3.74
C LEU A 18 0.47 24.03 2.39
N GLU A 19 1.71 24.54 2.42
CA GLU A 19 2.54 24.73 1.23
C GLU A 19 2.82 23.39 0.52
N ASP A 20 3.09 22.33 1.27
CA ASP A 20 3.27 20.98 0.70
C ASP A 20 2.00 20.51 -0.01
N VAL A 21 0.83 20.74 0.61
CA VAL A 21 -0.46 20.36 0.01
C VAL A 21 -0.71 21.15 -1.27
N LEU A 22 -0.46 22.45 -1.27
CA LEU A 22 -0.61 23.32 -2.44
C LEU A 22 0.34 22.89 -3.58
N GLY A 23 1.60 22.60 -3.26
CA GLY A 23 2.58 22.12 -4.25
C GLY A 23 2.24 20.76 -4.88
N HIS A 24 1.38 19.96 -4.23
CA HIS A 24 0.95 18.64 -4.71
C HIS A 24 -0.54 18.59 -5.09
N ALA A 25 -1.21 19.74 -5.18
CA ALA A 25 -2.66 19.83 -5.36
C ALA A 25 -3.14 19.45 -6.76
N ARG A 26 -2.27 19.53 -7.77
CA ARG A 26 -2.63 19.23 -9.16
C ARG A 26 -3.17 17.81 -9.31
N GLY A 27 -4.38 17.70 -9.90
CA GLY A 27 -5.05 16.41 -10.10
C GLY A 27 -5.67 15.78 -8.83
N GLN A 28 -5.62 16.49 -7.68
CA GLN A 28 -6.19 16.01 -6.43
C GLN A 28 -7.60 16.57 -6.22
N ILE A 29 -8.41 15.83 -5.50
CA ILE A 29 -9.65 16.30 -4.89
C ILE A 29 -9.44 16.32 -3.38
N LEU A 30 -9.60 17.48 -2.76
CA LEU A 30 -9.37 17.68 -1.35
C LEU A 30 -10.71 17.84 -0.63
N ILE A 31 -10.89 17.15 0.47
CA ILE A 31 -12.04 17.28 1.34
C ILE A 31 -11.51 17.68 2.72
N ALA A 32 -11.69 18.95 3.06
CA ALA A 32 -11.24 19.48 4.33
C ALA A 32 -12.21 19.09 5.45
N LEU A 33 -11.70 18.43 6.47
CA LEU A 33 -12.46 18.07 7.67
C LEU A 33 -12.48 19.27 8.63
N PRO A 34 -13.64 19.74 9.08
CA PRO A 34 -13.71 20.87 10.00
C PRO A 34 -13.15 20.50 11.37
N PRO A 35 -12.30 21.35 11.96
CA PRO A 35 -11.79 21.17 13.31
C PRO A 35 -12.87 21.43 14.36
N ASP A 36 -12.49 21.34 15.63
CA ASP A 36 -13.30 21.83 16.72
C ASP A 36 -13.43 23.36 16.69
N ALA A 37 -14.46 23.91 17.37
CA ALA A 37 -14.90 25.28 17.22
C ALA A 37 -13.82 26.35 17.46
N HIS A 38 -12.84 26.10 18.30
CA HIS A 38 -11.79 27.08 18.66
C HIS A 38 -10.75 27.33 17.55
N GLU A 39 -10.67 26.47 16.54
CA GLU A 39 -9.71 26.61 15.43
C GLU A 39 -10.36 27.10 14.12
N GLU A 40 -11.63 27.48 14.14
CA GLU A 40 -12.39 27.82 12.92
C GLU A 40 -11.85 29.01 12.13
N VAL A 41 -11.29 30.00 12.81
CA VAL A 41 -10.74 31.18 12.11
C VAL A 41 -9.53 30.81 11.28
N ALA A 42 -8.58 30.08 11.86
CA ALA A 42 -7.39 29.60 11.16
C ALA A 42 -7.77 28.64 10.02
N PHE A 43 -8.75 27.77 10.26
CA PHE A 43 -9.26 26.85 9.27
C PHE A 43 -9.93 27.56 8.08
N ALA A 44 -10.73 28.59 8.35
CA ALA A 44 -11.35 29.37 7.28
C ALA A 44 -10.30 30.11 6.42
N THR A 45 -9.28 30.71 7.06
CA THR A 45 -8.16 31.33 6.34
C THR A 45 -7.37 30.31 5.49
N MET A 46 -7.17 29.11 5.99
CA MET A 46 -6.57 28.01 5.22
C MET A 46 -7.41 27.69 3.96
N LEU A 47 -8.74 27.60 4.09
CA LEU A 47 -9.63 27.34 2.95
C LEU A 47 -9.61 28.49 1.93
N GLU A 48 -9.60 29.75 2.39
CA GLU A 48 -9.46 30.92 1.54
C GLU A 48 -8.14 30.92 0.76
N THR A 49 -7.05 30.55 1.42
CA THR A 49 -5.73 30.39 0.77
C THR A 49 -5.78 29.31 -0.31
N PHE A 50 -6.45 28.20 -0.02
CA PHE A 50 -6.65 27.10 -0.98
C PHE A 50 -7.46 27.56 -2.19
N ALA A 51 -8.57 28.25 -1.97
CA ALA A 51 -9.43 28.76 -3.03
C ALA A 51 -8.72 29.79 -3.91
N ALA A 52 -7.88 30.65 -3.32
CA ALA A 52 -7.09 31.63 -4.04
C ALA A 52 -5.94 31.06 -4.86
N SER A 53 -5.36 29.94 -4.42
CA SER A 53 -4.21 29.26 -5.08
C SER A 53 -4.64 28.33 -6.21
N ALA A 54 -5.91 27.98 -6.26
CA ALA A 54 -6.45 27.11 -7.30
C ALA A 54 -6.58 27.94 -8.59
N ASP A 55 -5.52 27.94 -9.43
CA ASP A 55 -5.63 28.29 -10.85
C ASP A 55 -6.72 27.41 -11.44
N GLY A 56 -7.93 27.89 -11.50
CA GLY A 56 -9.22 27.40 -12.03
C GLY A 56 -9.39 25.99 -12.59
N ALA A 57 -8.35 25.20 -12.69
CA ALA A 57 -8.32 23.88 -13.33
C ALA A 57 -7.66 22.74 -12.50
N SER A 58 -6.95 23.02 -11.40
CA SER A 58 -6.00 22.04 -10.87
C SER A 58 -6.35 21.38 -9.55
N ALA A 59 -7.00 22.06 -8.59
CA ALA A 59 -7.38 21.44 -7.33
C ALA A 59 -8.83 21.78 -6.97
N ARG A 60 -9.62 20.76 -6.75
CA ARG A 60 -10.99 20.92 -6.22
C ARG A 60 -10.96 20.70 -4.72
N CYS A 61 -11.31 21.74 -3.94
CA CYS A 61 -11.43 21.65 -2.51
C CYS A 61 -12.90 21.71 -2.09
N TYR A 62 -13.28 20.84 -1.17
CA TYR A 62 -14.61 20.78 -0.58
C TYR A 62 -14.50 20.81 0.94
N LEU A 63 -15.51 21.36 1.60
CA LEU A 63 -15.63 21.35 3.05
C LEU A 63 -16.58 20.21 3.46
N ALA A 64 -16.10 19.27 4.28
CA ALA A 64 -16.91 18.18 4.79
C ALA A 64 -17.96 18.65 5.79
N ALA A 65 -19.18 18.17 5.66
CA ALA A 65 -20.26 18.38 6.59
C ALA A 65 -20.75 17.04 7.14
N HIS A 66 -20.89 16.93 8.46
CA HIS A 66 -21.34 15.74 9.17
C HIS A 66 -22.61 16.01 9.94
N HIS A 67 -23.52 15.02 10.00
CA HIS A 67 -24.65 15.00 10.88
C HIS A 67 -24.58 13.74 11.75
N LEU A 68 -24.09 13.88 12.98
CA LEU A 68 -23.71 12.75 13.84
C LEU A 68 -24.57 12.65 15.12
N TYR A 69 -25.73 13.30 15.17
CA TYR A 69 -26.65 13.32 16.33
C TYR A 69 -25.94 13.69 17.64
N ARG A 70 -25.15 14.78 17.59
CA ARG A 70 -24.44 15.31 18.76
C ARG A 70 -25.29 16.27 19.60
N GLY A 71 -26.48 16.65 19.12
CA GLY A 71 -27.37 17.62 19.75
C GLY A 71 -27.22 19.05 19.21
N ASP A 72 -26.07 19.39 18.64
CA ASP A 72 -25.76 20.72 18.07
C ASP A 72 -25.62 20.70 16.53
N ASP A 73 -26.01 19.60 15.88
CA ASP A 73 -25.75 19.38 14.44
C ASP A 73 -26.28 20.50 13.55
N ALA A 74 -27.48 21.02 13.82
CA ALA A 74 -28.07 22.10 13.04
C ALA A 74 -27.25 23.41 13.14
N HIS A 75 -26.79 23.75 14.34
CA HIS A 75 -25.94 24.94 14.57
C HIS A 75 -24.58 24.76 13.87
N ARG A 76 -23.97 23.57 14.01
CA ARG A 76 -22.71 23.22 13.36
C ARG A 76 -22.82 23.30 11.83
N LEU A 77 -23.88 22.75 11.23
CA LEU A 77 -24.13 22.86 9.79
C LEU A 77 -24.28 24.29 9.33
N ALA A 78 -25.02 25.12 10.06
CA ALA A 78 -25.17 26.56 9.73
C ALA A 78 -23.82 27.31 9.77
N ARG A 79 -22.95 26.99 10.74
CA ARG A 79 -21.60 27.55 10.82
C ARG A 79 -20.74 27.11 9.63
N LEU A 80 -20.77 25.83 9.28
CA LEU A 80 -20.03 25.30 8.12
C LEU A 80 -20.52 25.93 6.81
N GLU A 81 -21.83 26.19 6.65
CA GLU A 81 -22.35 26.92 5.51
C GLU A 81 -21.82 28.35 5.44
N ALA A 82 -21.69 29.03 6.58
CA ALA A 82 -21.13 30.38 6.62
C ALA A 82 -19.64 30.37 6.22
N ILE A 83 -18.86 29.40 6.71
CA ILE A 83 -17.46 29.22 6.32
C ILE A 83 -17.36 28.94 4.82
N ALA A 84 -18.16 27.99 4.31
CA ALA A 84 -18.19 27.61 2.90
C ALA A 84 -18.45 28.78 1.97
N ARG A 85 -19.44 29.62 2.31
CA ARG A 85 -19.76 30.86 1.56
C ARG A 85 -18.62 31.87 1.59
N ARG A 86 -18.02 32.09 2.75
CA ARG A 86 -16.92 33.05 2.91
C ARG A 86 -15.65 32.62 2.16
N SER A 87 -15.28 31.37 2.28
CA SER A 87 -14.07 30.83 1.64
C SER A 87 -14.23 30.42 0.17
N GLY A 88 -15.47 30.44 -0.36
CA GLY A 88 -15.75 29.93 -1.69
C GLY A 88 -15.59 28.41 -1.81
N THR A 89 -15.46 27.66 -0.69
CA THR A 89 -15.27 26.23 -0.65
C THR A 89 -16.60 25.50 -0.48
N PRO A 90 -17.11 24.77 -1.50
CA PRO A 90 -18.43 24.16 -1.43
C PRO A 90 -18.51 23.04 -0.40
N LEU A 91 -19.66 22.93 0.30
CA LEU A 91 -19.94 21.84 1.21
C LEU A 91 -20.14 20.51 0.47
N VAL A 92 -19.65 19.43 1.05
CA VAL A 92 -19.98 18.04 0.70
C VAL A 92 -20.48 17.29 1.92
N ALA A 93 -21.63 16.64 1.79
CA ALA A 93 -22.17 15.78 2.83
C ALA A 93 -21.32 14.52 2.94
N THR A 94 -20.78 14.26 4.12
CA THR A 94 -20.05 13.04 4.45
C THR A 94 -20.62 12.48 5.76
N ASN A 95 -20.16 11.32 6.17
CA ASN A 95 -20.60 10.74 7.45
C ASN A 95 -19.42 10.32 8.32
N ASP A 96 -18.20 10.70 7.94
CA ASP A 96 -16.97 10.33 8.64
C ASP A 96 -16.98 8.84 9.05
N VAL A 97 -17.15 7.97 8.04
CA VAL A 97 -17.48 6.56 8.22
C VAL A 97 -16.32 5.76 8.77
N HIS A 98 -16.56 5.03 9.87
CA HIS A 98 -15.61 4.10 10.49
C HIS A 98 -16.09 2.64 10.43
N ALA A 99 -17.36 2.42 10.15
CA ALA A 99 -17.95 1.08 10.03
C ALA A 99 -19.00 1.04 8.92
N HIS A 100 -19.24 -0.14 8.35
CA HIS A 100 -20.29 -0.31 7.34
C HIS A 100 -21.70 -0.40 7.94
N ASP A 101 -21.81 -0.79 9.22
CA ASP A 101 -23.06 -0.99 9.93
C ASP A 101 -22.92 -0.54 11.39
N PRO A 102 -23.95 0.05 12.01
CA PRO A 102 -23.89 0.55 13.39
C PRO A 102 -23.59 -0.55 14.44
N SER A 103 -23.94 -1.82 14.18
CA SER A 103 -23.61 -2.95 15.05
C SER A 103 -22.11 -3.20 15.20
N ARG A 104 -21.29 -2.64 14.29
CA ARG A 104 -19.81 -2.71 14.34
C ARG A 104 -19.20 -1.73 15.33
N ARG A 105 -19.99 -0.96 16.03
CA ARG A 105 -19.53 -0.01 17.05
C ARG A 105 -18.63 -0.68 18.09
N ALA A 106 -18.99 -1.84 18.62
CA ALA A 106 -18.19 -2.54 19.61
C ALA A 106 -16.80 -2.91 19.09
N LEU A 107 -16.70 -3.33 17.81
CA LEU A 107 -15.42 -3.58 17.17
C LEU A 107 -14.60 -2.29 17.01
N GLN A 108 -15.23 -1.19 16.62
CA GLN A 108 -14.58 0.12 16.51
C GLN A 108 -13.99 0.58 17.85
N ASP A 109 -14.72 0.38 18.95
CA ASP A 109 -14.26 0.75 20.29
C ASP A 109 -13.03 -0.09 20.70
N VAL A 110 -13.05 -1.40 20.44
CA VAL A 110 -11.90 -2.29 20.67
C VAL A 110 -10.68 -1.87 19.82
N LEU A 111 -10.87 -1.56 18.55
CA LEU A 111 -9.78 -1.08 17.68
C LEU A 111 -9.19 0.25 18.16
N THR A 112 -10.05 1.14 18.68
CA THR A 112 -9.61 2.39 19.32
C THR A 112 -8.76 2.09 20.55
N CYS A 113 -9.18 1.18 21.42
CA CYS A 113 -8.43 0.78 22.60
C CYS A 113 -7.08 0.16 22.26
N ILE A 114 -7.01 -0.67 21.21
CA ILE A 114 -5.75 -1.23 20.72
C ILE A 114 -4.81 -0.13 20.24
N ARG A 115 -5.31 0.83 19.47
CA ARG A 115 -4.52 1.96 18.95
C ARG A 115 -4.01 2.87 20.07
N GLU A 116 -4.87 3.18 21.05
CA GLU A 116 -4.57 4.08 22.16
C GLU A 116 -3.87 3.37 23.34
N HIS A 117 -3.60 2.06 23.22
CA HIS A 117 -2.98 1.23 24.27
C HIS A 117 -3.69 1.30 25.62
N CYS A 118 -5.04 1.28 25.62
CA CYS A 118 -5.87 1.32 26.81
C CYS A 118 -6.90 0.17 26.83
N SER A 119 -7.56 -0.04 27.96
CA SER A 119 -8.71 -0.92 28.05
C SER A 119 -10.01 -0.15 27.80
N ILE A 120 -11.09 -0.87 27.49
CA ILE A 120 -12.41 -0.30 27.27
C ILE A 120 -12.91 0.50 28.49
N ASP A 121 -12.59 0.03 29.71
CA ASP A 121 -12.97 0.68 30.96
C ASP A 121 -12.24 2.02 31.18
N ASN A 122 -11.05 2.17 30.59
CA ASN A 122 -10.22 3.35 30.74
C ASN A 122 -10.21 4.26 29.49
N ALA A 123 -10.97 3.88 28.46
CA ALA A 123 -10.96 4.58 27.18
C ALA A 123 -11.59 5.99 27.27
N GLY A 124 -12.67 6.15 28.03
CA GLY A 124 -13.33 7.44 28.25
C GLY A 124 -13.67 8.15 26.95
N TRP A 125 -13.27 9.41 26.86
CA TRP A 125 -13.52 10.27 25.69
C TRP A 125 -12.77 9.91 24.40
N ARG A 126 -11.91 8.89 24.43
CA ARG A 126 -11.27 8.35 23.21
C ARG A 126 -12.27 7.60 22.34
N LEU A 127 -13.38 7.15 22.92
CA LEU A 127 -14.47 6.49 22.20
C LEU A 127 -15.43 7.52 21.62
N TYR A 128 -16.01 7.22 20.48
CA TYR A 128 -17.06 8.06 19.90
C TYR A 128 -18.34 8.01 20.74
N ALA A 129 -19.08 9.12 20.75
CA ALA A 129 -20.31 9.24 21.57
C ALA A 129 -21.43 8.29 21.16
N ASN A 130 -21.52 7.91 19.89
CA ASN A 130 -22.56 7.07 19.33
C ASN A 130 -22.07 6.22 18.16
N ALA A 131 -22.95 5.43 17.54
CA ALA A 131 -22.66 4.56 16.40
C ALA A 131 -22.92 5.22 15.02
N GLU A 132 -23.07 6.53 14.97
CA GLU A 132 -23.55 7.24 13.76
C GLU A 132 -22.53 7.28 12.61
N ARG A 133 -21.26 6.98 12.87
CA ARG A 133 -20.18 6.96 11.87
C ARG A 133 -20.18 5.66 11.06
N HIS A 134 -21.35 5.31 10.51
CA HIS A 134 -21.53 4.14 9.65
C HIS A 134 -22.00 4.55 8.26
N LEU A 135 -21.93 3.63 7.29
CA LEU A 135 -22.46 3.85 5.96
C LEU A 135 -23.97 4.03 6.02
N LYS A 136 -24.47 5.12 5.47
CA LYS A 136 -25.90 5.41 5.38
C LYS A 136 -26.36 5.33 3.92
N SER A 137 -27.63 4.93 3.75
CA SER A 137 -28.25 4.96 2.42
C SER A 137 -28.36 6.38 1.85
N GLY A 138 -28.43 6.51 0.53
CA GLY A 138 -28.64 7.81 -0.11
C GLY A 138 -29.91 8.51 0.36
N ALA A 139 -30.99 7.75 0.64
CA ALA A 139 -32.23 8.30 1.19
C ALA A 139 -32.04 8.88 2.60
N GLU A 140 -31.30 8.17 3.45
CA GLU A 140 -30.98 8.65 4.79
C GLU A 140 -30.09 9.87 4.75
N MET A 141 -29.05 9.90 3.90
CA MET A 141 -28.23 11.09 3.72
C MET A 141 -29.05 12.28 3.21
N ALA A 142 -29.95 12.08 2.26
CA ALA A 142 -30.84 13.13 1.77
C ALA A 142 -31.77 13.67 2.89
N ARG A 143 -32.24 12.81 3.78
CA ARG A 143 -33.04 13.20 4.95
C ARG A 143 -32.23 14.03 5.96
N LEU A 144 -31.00 13.59 6.28
CA LEU A 144 -30.11 14.28 7.23
C LEU A 144 -29.66 15.64 6.72
N PHE A 145 -29.42 15.76 5.43
CA PHE A 145 -28.99 16.97 4.74
C PHE A 145 -30.11 17.61 3.89
N ALA A 146 -31.37 17.51 4.32
CA ALA A 146 -32.47 18.19 3.64
C ALA A 146 -32.18 19.69 3.48
N ARG A 147 -31.40 20.25 4.39
CA ARG A 147 -30.78 21.58 4.34
C ARG A 147 -29.34 21.47 4.89
N PRO A 148 -28.29 21.68 4.09
CA PRO A 148 -28.26 22.07 2.65
C PRO A 148 -28.31 20.86 1.71
N GLY A 149 -29.42 20.71 0.96
CA GLY A 149 -29.60 19.54 0.06
C GLY A 149 -28.56 19.41 -1.06
N HIS A 150 -27.94 20.53 -1.48
CA HIS A 150 -26.87 20.52 -2.48
C HIS A 150 -25.60 19.80 -2.01
N ALA A 151 -25.37 19.65 -0.71
CA ALA A 151 -24.18 19.00 -0.17
C ALA A 151 -24.15 17.49 -0.47
N VAL A 152 -25.33 16.83 -0.56
CA VAL A 152 -25.43 15.42 -0.96
C VAL A 152 -25.13 15.24 -2.44
N ALA A 153 -25.70 16.10 -3.31
CA ALA A 153 -25.46 16.06 -4.75
C ALA A 153 -23.96 16.19 -5.08
N ARG A 154 -23.21 16.92 -4.25
CA ARG A 154 -21.78 17.14 -4.40
C ARG A 154 -20.96 15.85 -4.32
N SER A 155 -21.39 14.88 -3.53
CA SER A 155 -20.73 13.55 -3.47
C SER A 155 -20.75 12.82 -4.81
N VAL A 156 -21.83 12.99 -5.57
CA VAL A 156 -21.97 12.41 -6.93
C VAL A 156 -21.07 13.14 -7.93
N GLU A 157 -20.94 14.47 -7.81
CA GLU A 157 -20.01 15.25 -8.63
C GLU A 157 -18.57 14.79 -8.42
N ILE A 158 -18.17 14.61 -7.15
CA ILE A 158 -16.84 14.10 -6.79
C ILE A 158 -16.61 12.71 -7.36
N ALA A 159 -17.57 11.79 -7.18
CA ALA A 159 -17.47 10.43 -7.69
C ALA A 159 -17.29 10.41 -9.23
N ARG A 160 -18.04 11.27 -9.95
CA ARG A 160 -17.92 11.40 -11.42
C ARG A 160 -16.59 12.00 -11.87
N ALA A 161 -15.96 12.80 -11.02
CA ALA A 161 -14.64 13.39 -11.30
C ALA A 161 -13.49 12.39 -11.10
N CYS A 162 -13.69 11.35 -10.28
CA CYS A 162 -12.73 10.27 -10.06
C CYS A 162 -12.84 9.27 -11.22
N ARG A 163 -11.96 9.37 -12.20
CA ARG A 163 -12.01 8.56 -13.44
C ARG A 163 -10.90 7.52 -13.53
N PHE A 164 -9.97 7.51 -12.61
CA PHE A 164 -8.85 6.59 -12.62
C PHE A 164 -9.36 5.13 -12.57
N SER A 165 -8.84 4.29 -13.48
CA SER A 165 -9.02 2.84 -13.47
C SER A 165 -7.67 2.16 -13.32
N LEU A 166 -7.64 1.02 -12.62
CA LEU A 166 -6.44 0.17 -12.55
C LEU A 166 -6.03 -0.35 -13.94
N ASP A 167 -6.97 -0.42 -14.89
CA ASP A 167 -6.70 -0.81 -16.28
C ASP A 167 -5.83 0.22 -17.05
N GLU A 168 -5.69 1.44 -16.51
CA GLU A 168 -4.80 2.47 -17.07
C GLU A 168 -3.34 2.25 -16.70
N LEU A 169 -3.06 1.40 -15.71
CA LEU A 169 -1.69 1.13 -15.27
C LEU A 169 -0.91 0.41 -16.38
N ARG A 170 0.34 0.85 -16.56
CA ARG A 170 1.31 0.24 -17.47
C ARG A 170 2.60 0.01 -16.71
N TYR A 171 3.23 -1.11 -17.01
CA TYR A 171 4.54 -1.42 -16.46
C TYR A 171 5.61 -0.76 -17.32
N GLU A 172 6.39 0.14 -16.72
CA GLU A 172 7.53 0.80 -17.35
C GLU A 172 8.79 0.41 -16.59
N TYR A 173 9.60 -0.43 -17.22
CA TYR A 173 10.87 -0.86 -16.63
C TYR A 173 11.94 0.20 -16.85
N PRO A 174 12.86 0.38 -15.86
CA PRO A 174 14.04 1.22 -16.09
C PRO A 174 14.86 0.67 -17.25
N ALA A 175 15.37 1.58 -18.09
CA ALA A 175 16.34 1.22 -19.11
C ALA A 175 17.70 1.07 -18.42
N GLU A 176 18.19 -0.17 -18.27
CA GLU A 176 19.55 -0.40 -17.81
C GLU A 176 20.53 0.01 -18.91
N PRO A 177 21.62 0.76 -18.57
CA PRO A 177 22.69 1.03 -19.51
C PRO A 177 23.33 -0.27 -19.97
N VAL A 178 23.17 -0.60 -21.24
CA VAL A 178 23.74 -1.82 -21.82
C VAL A 178 25.05 -1.44 -22.54
N PRO A 179 26.22 -2.00 -22.12
CA PRO A 179 27.49 -1.71 -22.76
C PRO A 179 27.54 -2.15 -24.21
N GLY A 180 28.21 -1.37 -25.06
CA GLY A 180 28.54 -1.78 -26.44
C GLY A 180 27.38 -1.75 -27.43
N GLY A 181 26.31 -0.97 -27.16
CA GLY A 181 25.19 -0.77 -28.10
C GLY A 181 24.27 -2.00 -28.28
N ARG A 182 24.40 -3.01 -27.41
CA ARG A 182 23.49 -4.17 -27.40
C ARG A 182 22.09 -3.80 -26.91
N THR A 183 21.11 -4.57 -27.34
CA THR A 183 19.77 -4.53 -26.74
C THR A 183 19.76 -5.20 -25.35
N ALA A 184 18.75 -4.88 -24.54
CA ALA A 184 18.57 -5.53 -23.23
C ALA A 184 18.48 -7.06 -23.34
N GLN A 185 17.83 -7.57 -24.39
CA GLN A 185 17.71 -9.00 -24.64
C GLN A 185 19.07 -9.66 -24.97
N GLU A 186 19.87 -9.03 -25.81
CA GLU A 186 21.21 -9.52 -26.15
C GLU A 186 22.12 -9.53 -24.93
N GLU A 187 22.04 -8.51 -24.09
CA GLU A 187 22.85 -8.43 -22.87
C GLU A 187 22.39 -9.48 -21.84
N LEU A 188 21.09 -9.65 -21.65
CA LEU A 188 20.55 -10.70 -20.78
C LEU A 188 21.01 -12.08 -21.23
N ALA A 189 20.91 -12.36 -22.54
CA ALA A 189 21.37 -13.64 -23.09
C ALA A 189 22.86 -13.85 -22.85
N ARG A 190 23.69 -12.84 -23.15
CA ARG A 190 25.14 -12.88 -22.91
C ARG A 190 25.49 -13.18 -21.45
N LEU A 191 24.87 -12.45 -20.50
CA LEU A 191 25.09 -12.64 -19.07
C LEU A 191 24.63 -14.02 -18.58
N SER A 192 23.50 -14.50 -19.08
CA SER A 192 22.98 -15.82 -18.75
C SER A 192 23.93 -16.93 -19.21
N TRP A 193 24.46 -16.86 -20.43
CA TRP A 193 25.41 -17.85 -20.93
C TRP A 193 26.76 -17.77 -20.24
N LEU A 194 27.23 -16.56 -19.90
CA LEU A 194 28.45 -16.37 -19.11
C LEU A 194 28.29 -16.99 -17.70
N GLY A 195 27.17 -16.74 -17.06
CA GLY A 195 26.85 -17.35 -15.78
C GLY A 195 26.70 -18.87 -15.85
N ALA A 196 26.08 -19.39 -16.91
CA ALA A 196 25.99 -20.82 -17.15
C ALA A 196 27.39 -21.48 -17.26
N GLN A 197 28.31 -20.88 -18.00
CA GLN A 197 29.69 -21.39 -18.09
C GLN A 197 30.40 -21.37 -16.72
N ALA A 198 30.20 -20.33 -15.93
CA ALA A 198 30.76 -20.27 -14.58
C ALA A 198 30.18 -21.32 -13.62
N ARG A 199 28.88 -21.64 -13.74
CA ARG A 199 28.18 -22.66 -12.93
C ARG A 199 28.56 -24.07 -13.32
N TRP A 200 28.83 -24.34 -14.59
CA TRP A 200 29.18 -25.66 -15.12
C TRP A 200 30.50 -25.59 -15.93
N PRO A 201 31.68 -25.52 -15.26
CA PRO A 201 32.96 -25.42 -15.94
C PRO A 201 33.25 -26.63 -16.85
N GLY A 202 32.70 -27.80 -16.54
CA GLY A 202 32.80 -29.01 -17.34
C GLY A 202 31.83 -29.09 -18.53
N GLY A 203 31.05 -28.03 -18.76
CA GLY A 203 30.04 -27.95 -19.82
C GLY A 203 28.63 -27.92 -19.28
N VAL A 204 27.81 -27.04 -19.86
CA VAL A 204 26.39 -26.87 -19.47
C VAL A 204 25.62 -28.13 -19.89
N PRO A 205 24.88 -28.77 -18.97
CA PRO A 205 24.06 -29.98 -19.28
C PRO A 205 23.06 -29.68 -20.40
N ALA A 206 22.82 -30.63 -21.30
CA ALA A 206 21.94 -30.41 -22.47
C ALA A 206 20.52 -29.96 -22.08
N LYS A 207 19.96 -30.57 -21.01
CA LYS A 207 18.64 -30.18 -20.45
C LYS A 207 18.62 -28.70 -20.02
N VAL A 208 19.64 -28.26 -19.29
CA VAL A 208 19.74 -26.88 -18.79
C VAL A 208 19.97 -25.91 -19.95
N ARG A 209 20.75 -26.29 -20.94
CA ARG A 209 20.97 -25.45 -22.15
C ARG A 209 19.65 -25.22 -22.89
N ALA A 210 18.86 -26.26 -23.08
CA ALA A 210 17.54 -26.15 -23.72
C ALA A 210 16.59 -25.26 -22.91
N GLN A 211 16.61 -25.39 -21.57
CA GLN A 211 15.80 -24.58 -20.69
C GLN A 211 16.20 -23.11 -20.73
N ILE A 212 17.49 -22.76 -20.64
CA ILE A 212 17.97 -21.38 -20.74
C ILE A 212 17.54 -20.75 -22.08
N ALA A 213 17.69 -21.48 -23.20
CA ALA A 213 17.29 -20.99 -24.50
C ALA A 213 15.78 -20.70 -24.57
N HIS A 214 14.97 -21.63 -24.07
CA HIS A 214 13.50 -21.48 -24.00
C HIS A 214 13.07 -20.28 -23.12
N GLU A 215 13.67 -20.15 -21.92
CA GLU A 215 13.39 -19.03 -21.04
C GLU A 215 13.76 -17.67 -21.66
N LEU A 216 14.93 -17.57 -22.28
CA LEU A 216 15.38 -16.36 -22.97
C LEU A 216 14.49 -15.98 -24.15
N GLU A 217 14.01 -16.96 -24.92
CA GLU A 217 13.04 -16.72 -25.99
C GLU A 217 11.72 -16.14 -25.45
N LEU A 218 11.17 -16.75 -24.39
CA LEU A 218 9.93 -16.28 -23.78
C LEU A 218 10.07 -14.90 -23.15
N ILE A 219 11.17 -14.64 -22.42
CA ILE A 219 11.50 -13.33 -21.84
C ILE A 219 11.60 -12.26 -22.95
N GLY A 220 12.26 -12.59 -24.07
CA GLY A 220 12.41 -11.68 -25.22
C GLY A 220 11.08 -11.37 -25.88
N ARG A 221 10.23 -12.38 -26.11
CA ARG A 221 8.91 -12.22 -26.71
C ARG A 221 7.97 -11.34 -25.87
N LEU A 222 8.08 -11.42 -24.54
CA LEU A 222 7.29 -10.65 -23.60
C LEU A 222 7.91 -9.29 -23.22
N GLY A 223 9.12 -9.00 -23.69
CA GLY A 223 9.81 -7.72 -23.42
C GLY A 223 10.32 -7.55 -21.99
N TYR A 224 10.52 -8.64 -21.23
CA TYR A 224 10.89 -8.57 -19.81
C TYR A 224 12.40 -8.51 -19.55
N ALA A 225 13.25 -8.52 -20.58
CA ALA A 225 14.70 -8.47 -20.42
C ALA A 225 15.19 -7.28 -19.55
N PRO A 226 14.67 -6.03 -19.69
CA PRO A 226 15.05 -4.94 -18.80
C PRO A 226 14.78 -5.22 -17.34
N TYR A 227 13.66 -5.86 -17.01
CA TYR A 227 13.31 -6.21 -15.64
C TYR A 227 14.30 -7.22 -15.02
N PHE A 228 14.65 -8.27 -15.75
CA PHE A 228 15.67 -9.24 -15.30
C PHE A 228 17.03 -8.58 -15.09
N LEU A 229 17.42 -7.66 -15.96
CA LEU A 229 18.68 -6.90 -15.82
C LEU A 229 18.66 -5.99 -14.60
N THR A 230 17.53 -5.34 -14.29
CA THR A 230 17.36 -4.53 -13.08
C THR A 230 17.55 -5.37 -11.81
N VAL A 231 16.92 -6.55 -11.75
CA VAL A 231 17.08 -7.44 -10.58
C VAL A 231 18.52 -7.98 -10.50
N TYR A 232 19.13 -8.33 -11.63
CA TYR A 232 20.53 -8.73 -11.69
C TYR A 232 21.47 -7.66 -11.14
N ASP A 233 21.27 -6.41 -11.52
CA ASP A 233 22.07 -5.28 -11.06
C ASP A 233 21.99 -5.10 -9.55
N ILE A 234 20.78 -5.18 -8.97
CA ILE A 234 20.57 -5.09 -7.52
C ILE A 234 21.29 -6.22 -6.78
N VAL A 235 21.17 -7.45 -7.29
CA VAL A 235 21.86 -8.62 -6.73
C VAL A 235 23.37 -8.49 -6.86
N LEU A 236 23.86 -8.00 -8.00
CA LEU A 236 25.29 -7.77 -8.25
C LEU A 236 25.85 -6.74 -7.27
N PHE A 237 25.15 -5.63 -7.04
CA PHE A 237 25.51 -4.64 -6.02
C PHE A 237 25.62 -5.26 -4.64
N ALA A 238 24.60 -6.00 -4.20
CA ALA A 238 24.58 -6.64 -2.88
C ALA A 238 25.77 -7.61 -2.71
N ARG A 239 25.98 -8.48 -3.68
CA ARG A 239 27.11 -9.46 -3.66
C ARG A 239 28.47 -8.77 -3.70
N GLY A 240 28.62 -7.71 -4.49
CA GLY A 240 29.84 -6.90 -4.55
C GLY A 240 30.18 -6.20 -3.23
N ARG A 241 29.20 -5.99 -2.38
CA ARG A 241 29.36 -5.47 -1.02
C ARG A 241 29.45 -6.55 0.06
N GLY A 242 29.39 -7.84 -0.33
CA GLY A 242 29.33 -8.95 0.63
C GLY A 242 28.02 -9.02 1.41
N ILE A 243 26.93 -8.45 0.90
CA ILE A 243 25.60 -8.51 1.50
C ILE A 243 24.96 -9.83 1.08
N LEU A 244 24.51 -10.63 2.05
CA LEU A 244 23.86 -11.90 1.75
C LEU A 244 22.51 -11.64 1.07
N CYS A 245 22.29 -12.32 -0.06
CA CYS A 245 21.03 -12.22 -0.80
C CYS A 245 20.67 -13.53 -1.48
N GLN A 246 19.37 -13.79 -1.62
CA GLN A 246 18.83 -15.01 -2.19
C GLN A 246 17.49 -14.75 -2.87
N GLY A 247 17.42 -15.07 -4.16
CA GLY A 247 16.15 -15.14 -4.87
C GLY A 247 15.33 -16.35 -4.41
N ARG A 248 14.05 -16.13 -4.15
CA ARG A 248 13.10 -17.14 -3.65
C ARG A 248 11.80 -17.16 -4.45
N GLY A 249 10.84 -17.98 -4.01
CA GLY A 249 9.53 -18.07 -4.65
C GLY A 249 9.63 -18.51 -6.11
N SER A 250 8.96 -17.79 -6.98
CA SER A 250 8.90 -18.10 -8.42
C SER A 250 10.25 -17.98 -9.13
N ALA A 251 11.15 -17.10 -8.69
CA ALA A 251 12.51 -16.97 -9.25
C ALA A 251 13.33 -18.28 -9.13
N ALA A 252 13.02 -19.12 -8.14
CA ALA A 252 13.67 -20.44 -7.98
C ALA A 252 13.32 -21.42 -9.12
N ASN A 253 12.32 -21.13 -9.94
CA ASN A 253 11.93 -21.94 -11.09
C ASN A 253 12.62 -21.52 -12.41
N SER A 254 13.59 -20.59 -12.37
CA SER A 254 14.24 -20.04 -13.55
C SER A 254 15.72 -20.42 -13.63
N ALA A 255 16.11 -21.06 -14.72
CA ALA A 255 17.50 -21.34 -15.06
C ALA A 255 18.26 -20.04 -15.37
N VAL A 256 17.62 -19.04 -15.97
CA VAL A 256 18.18 -17.71 -16.19
C VAL A 256 18.50 -17.03 -14.85
N CYS A 257 17.58 -17.05 -13.87
CA CYS A 257 17.83 -16.51 -12.53
C CYS A 257 18.98 -17.23 -11.81
N TYR A 258 19.13 -18.54 -12.00
CA TYR A 258 20.26 -19.32 -11.47
C TYR A 258 21.58 -18.88 -12.10
N CYS A 259 21.64 -18.74 -13.42
CA CYS A 259 22.83 -18.28 -14.15
C CYS A 259 23.22 -16.86 -13.76
N LEU A 260 22.26 -15.98 -13.50
CA LEU A 260 22.49 -14.61 -13.06
C LEU A 260 22.83 -14.47 -11.56
N ASN A 261 22.99 -15.57 -10.83
CA ASN A 261 23.20 -15.59 -9.38
C ASN A 261 22.05 -14.95 -8.56
N ILE A 262 20.85 -14.81 -9.13
CA ILE A 262 19.67 -14.33 -8.41
C ILE A 262 19.19 -15.42 -7.43
N THR A 263 19.15 -16.69 -7.86
CA THR A 263 18.80 -17.83 -7.02
C THR A 263 19.95 -18.85 -6.95
N ALA A 264 19.98 -19.65 -5.87
CA ALA A 264 20.91 -20.76 -5.70
C ALA A 264 20.28 -22.13 -6.07
N VAL A 265 19.01 -22.16 -6.50
CA VAL A 265 18.32 -23.41 -6.88
C VAL A 265 18.84 -23.90 -8.23
N ASP A 266 19.53 -25.06 -8.21
CA ASP A 266 20.16 -25.65 -9.39
C ASP A 266 19.12 -26.34 -10.29
N PRO A 267 18.89 -25.83 -11.52
CA PRO A 267 17.90 -26.39 -12.45
C PRO A 267 18.28 -27.78 -12.97
N SER A 268 19.54 -28.23 -12.83
CA SER A 268 19.95 -29.57 -13.23
C SER A 268 19.41 -30.65 -12.30
N ARG A 269 19.08 -30.27 -11.04
CA ARG A 269 18.64 -31.20 -9.98
C ARG A 269 17.13 -31.24 -9.78
N MET A 270 16.39 -30.35 -10.42
CA MET A 270 14.95 -30.21 -10.25
C MET A 270 14.26 -30.05 -11.62
N ASP A 271 13.04 -30.56 -11.72
CA ASP A 271 12.17 -30.27 -12.86
C ASP A 271 11.42 -28.95 -12.58
N LEU A 272 11.94 -27.88 -13.18
CA LEU A 272 11.38 -26.56 -13.02
C LEU A 272 10.34 -26.28 -14.12
N LEU A 273 9.19 -25.75 -13.73
CA LEU A 273 8.15 -25.30 -14.66
C LEU A 273 8.22 -23.78 -14.77
N PHE A 274 8.99 -23.28 -15.74
CA PHE A 274 9.18 -21.85 -15.97
C PHE A 274 7.88 -21.13 -16.31
N GLU A 275 6.93 -21.80 -16.96
CA GLU A 275 5.61 -21.27 -17.31
C GLU A 275 4.75 -20.90 -16.07
N ARG A 276 5.09 -21.43 -14.89
CA ARG A 276 4.49 -20.97 -13.62
C ARG A 276 5.02 -19.61 -13.17
N PHE A 277 6.23 -19.28 -13.61
CA PHE A 277 6.90 -18.04 -13.28
C PHE A 277 6.59 -16.94 -14.32
N VAL A 278 6.72 -17.26 -15.61
CA VAL A 278 6.44 -16.38 -16.73
C VAL A 278 5.46 -17.06 -17.67
N SER A 279 4.31 -16.47 -17.91
CA SER A 279 3.30 -17.03 -18.82
C SER A 279 2.79 -15.95 -19.77
N ALA A 280 2.72 -16.28 -21.04
CA ALA A 280 2.11 -15.42 -22.05
C ALA A 280 0.59 -15.20 -21.85
N ALA A 281 -0.06 -16.05 -21.03
CA ALA A 281 -1.48 -15.92 -20.69
C ALA A 281 -1.73 -14.91 -19.56
N ARG A 282 -0.68 -14.50 -18.83
CA ARG A 282 -0.73 -13.43 -17.84
C ARG A 282 -0.06 -12.21 -18.46
N ASP A 283 -0.81 -11.15 -18.64
CA ASP A 283 -0.27 -9.86 -19.11
C ASP A 283 0.39 -9.10 -17.93
N GLU A 284 1.12 -9.84 -17.09
CA GLU A 284 1.79 -9.33 -15.90
C GLU A 284 3.26 -9.80 -15.89
N PRO A 285 4.19 -8.95 -15.48
CA PRO A 285 5.59 -9.33 -15.31
C PRO A 285 5.74 -10.41 -14.22
N PRO A 286 6.83 -11.21 -14.29
CA PRO A 286 7.13 -12.14 -13.22
C PRO A 286 7.44 -11.41 -11.92
N ASP A 287 7.05 -12.01 -10.80
CA ASP A 287 7.39 -11.54 -9.46
C ASP A 287 8.72 -12.19 -9.01
N ILE A 288 9.79 -11.40 -9.01
CA ILE A 288 11.12 -11.85 -8.57
C ILE A 288 11.36 -11.37 -7.14
N ASP A 289 11.12 -12.25 -6.18
CA ASP A 289 11.45 -12.03 -4.78
C ASP A 289 12.94 -12.22 -4.52
N VAL A 290 13.60 -11.25 -3.89
CA VAL A 290 14.97 -11.37 -3.41
C VAL A 290 15.03 -10.95 -1.94
N ASP A 291 15.42 -11.88 -1.08
CA ASP A 291 15.68 -11.59 0.33
C ASP A 291 17.11 -11.05 0.50
N PHE A 292 17.27 -10.06 1.36
CA PHE A 292 18.57 -9.51 1.77
C PHE A 292 18.74 -9.64 3.28
N GLU A 293 19.98 -9.79 3.74
CA GLU A 293 20.26 -9.84 5.16
C GLU A 293 19.72 -8.62 5.90
N HIS A 294 19.13 -8.85 7.07
CA HIS A 294 18.35 -7.84 7.78
C HIS A 294 19.17 -6.59 8.14
N GLU A 295 20.39 -6.80 8.59
CA GLU A 295 21.26 -5.73 9.13
C GLU A 295 21.70 -4.75 8.05
N ARG A 296 21.85 -5.20 6.82
CA ARG A 296 22.44 -4.43 5.71
C ARG A 296 21.48 -4.15 4.55
N ARG A 297 20.23 -4.59 4.63
CA ARG A 297 19.25 -4.35 3.54
C ARG A 297 19.02 -2.86 3.25
N GLU A 298 19.21 -1.99 4.25
CA GLU A 298 19.09 -0.55 4.05
C GLU A 298 20.10 -0.02 3.03
N GLU A 299 21.31 -0.57 2.95
CA GLU A 299 22.31 -0.20 1.93
C GLU A 299 21.78 -0.50 0.52
N VAL A 300 21.09 -1.64 0.34
CA VAL A 300 20.49 -2.02 -0.94
C VAL A 300 19.31 -1.11 -1.28
N ILE A 301 18.46 -0.78 -0.30
CA ILE A 301 17.34 0.15 -0.49
C ILE A 301 17.85 1.53 -0.92
N GLN A 302 18.90 2.04 -0.28
CA GLN A 302 19.48 3.34 -0.65
C GLN A 302 20.16 3.30 -2.03
N TYR A 303 20.80 2.19 -2.40
CA TYR A 303 21.30 1.99 -3.76
C TYR A 303 20.18 2.06 -4.81
N ILE A 304 19.07 1.36 -4.57
CA ILE A 304 17.90 1.37 -5.45
C ILE A 304 17.36 2.80 -5.62
N TYR A 305 17.19 3.54 -4.52
CA TYR A 305 16.73 4.92 -4.58
C TYR A 305 17.70 5.87 -5.28
N ALA A 306 19.00 5.67 -5.10
CA ALA A 306 20.03 6.49 -5.74
C ALA A 306 20.11 6.25 -7.24
N LYS A 307 19.97 4.98 -7.67
CA LYS A 307 20.11 4.60 -9.09
C LYS A 307 18.81 4.80 -9.87
N TYR A 308 17.68 4.36 -9.33
CA TYR A 308 16.41 4.32 -10.07
C TYR A 308 15.45 5.47 -9.74
N GLY A 309 15.71 6.19 -8.66
CA GLY A 309 14.83 7.26 -8.18
C GLY A 309 13.67 6.74 -7.32
N ARG A 310 13.09 7.66 -6.54
CA ARG A 310 11.96 7.34 -5.65
C ARG A 310 10.61 7.29 -6.37
N GLU A 311 10.57 7.77 -7.59
CA GLU A 311 9.41 7.67 -8.48
C GLU A 311 9.26 6.27 -9.09
N ARG A 312 10.34 5.45 -9.10
CA ARG A 312 10.37 4.09 -9.65
C ARG A 312 10.51 3.01 -8.60
N ALA A 313 10.77 3.37 -7.36
CA ALA A 313 10.96 2.44 -6.25
C ALA A 313 10.22 2.92 -5.00
N GLY A 314 9.53 2.04 -4.32
CA GLY A 314 8.77 2.35 -3.13
C GLY A 314 8.74 1.20 -2.13
N ILE A 315 8.46 1.52 -0.87
CA ILE A 315 8.20 0.53 0.16
C ILE A 315 6.71 0.22 0.14
N ALA A 316 6.36 -1.05 -0.09
CA ALA A 316 4.97 -1.48 -0.08
C ALA A 316 4.35 -1.27 1.30
N ALA A 317 3.19 -0.63 1.33
CA ALA A 317 2.36 -0.55 2.53
C ALA A 317 1.54 -1.84 2.66
N THR A 318 1.51 -2.39 3.87
CA THR A 318 0.72 -3.58 4.16
C THR A 318 -0.44 -3.26 5.10
N VAL A 319 -1.60 -3.85 4.83
CA VAL A 319 -2.72 -3.85 5.79
C VAL A 319 -2.55 -5.04 6.71
N ILE A 320 -2.42 -4.76 8.01
CA ILE A 320 -2.25 -5.81 9.02
C ILE A 320 -3.57 -6.49 9.28
N SER A 321 -3.62 -7.81 9.07
CA SER A 321 -4.75 -8.65 9.46
C SER A 321 -4.41 -9.44 10.72
N TYR A 322 -5.28 -9.35 11.73
CA TYR A 322 -5.14 -10.16 12.93
C TYR A 322 -5.55 -11.60 12.65
N ARG A 323 -4.64 -12.55 12.87
CA ARG A 323 -4.98 -13.98 12.95
C ARG A 323 -5.42 -14.32 14.38
N SER A 324 -6.06 -15.46 14.56
CA SER A 324 -6.69 -15.87 15.83
C SER A 324 -5.83 -15.60 17.06
N ARG A 325 -4.54 -15.94 17.04
CA ARG A 325 -3.65 -15.74 18.19
C ARG A 325 -3.37 -14.27 18.50
N SER A 326 -3.12 -13.45 17.49
CA SER A 326 -2.90 -12.02 17.68
C SER A 326 -4.20 -11.30 18.05
N ALA A 327 -5.33 -11.73 17.44
CA ALA A 327 -6.65 -11.20 17.80
C ALA A 327 -6.97 -11.42 19.28
N VAL A 328 -6.85 -12.67 19.78
CA VAL A 328 -7.08 -12.95 21.21
C VAL A 328 -6.19 -12.13 22.11
N ARG A 329 -4.91 -11.96 21.75
CA ARG A 329 -3.97 -11.18 22.57
C ARG A 329 -4.36 -9.70 22.62
N GLU A 330 -4.59 -9.07 21.48
CA GLU A 330 -4.83 -7.62 21.43
C GLU A 330 -6.25 -7.26 21.88
N VAL A 331 -7.25 -8.04 21.49
CA VAL A 331 -8.64 -7.88 21.97
C VAL A 331 -8.73 -8.16 23.47
N GLY A 332 -8.05 -9.20 23.96
CA GLY A 332 -8.01 -9.51 25.39
C GLY A 332 -7.46 -8.37 26.23
N LYS A 333 -6.37 -7.72 25.78
CA LYS A 333 -5.83 -6.51 26.41
C LYS A 333 -6.82 -5.36 26.40
N ALA A 334 -7.44 -5.11 25.25
CA ALA A 334 -8.46 -4.06 25.11
C ALA A 334 -9.68 -4.28 26.00
N LEU A 335 -10.05 -5.54 26.28
CA LEU A 335 -11.13 -5.93 27.21
C LEU A 335 -10.65 -6.02 28.68
N GLY A 336 -9.41 -5.65 28.99
CA GLY A 336 -8.88 -5.66 30.35
C GLY A 336 -8.59 -7.05 30.92
N LEU A 337 -8.51 -8.09 30.06
CA LEU A 337 -8.16 -9.44 30.52
C LEU A 337 -6.71 -9.53 30.97
N THR A 338 -6.46 -10.31 32.03
CA THR A 338 -5.13 -10.56 32.56
C THR A 338 -4.27 -11.41 31.61
N GLY A 339 -2.94 -11.30 31.72
CA GLY A 339 -2.02 -11.98 30.81
C GLY A 339 -2.12 -13.52 30.85
N ASP A 340 -2.45 -14.10 32.02
CA ASP A 340 -2.67 -15.54 32.22
C ASP A 340 -3.94 -16.02 31.48
N VAL A 341 -5.06 -15.26 31.57
CA VAL A 341 -6.29 -15.55 30.84
C VAL A 341 -6.06 -15.47 29.33
N VAL A 342 -5.41 -14.41 28.84
CA VAL A 342 -5.04 -14.25 27.42
C VAL A 342 -4.13 -15.41 26.97
N GLY A 343 -3.19 -15.82 27.81
CA GLY A 343 -2.31 -16.97 27.56
C GLY A 343 -3.06 -18.29 27.42
N ALA A 344 -3.99 -18.55 28.33
CA ALA A 344 -4.85 -19.74 28.33
C ALA A 344 -5.75 -19.80 27.07
N LEU A 345 -6.41 -18.69 26.71
CA LEU A 345 -7.24 -18.58 25.50
C LEU A 345 -6.40 -18.80 24.23
N SER A 346 -5.22 -18.19 24.15
CA SER A 346 -4.32 -18.38 23.00
C SER A 346 -3.79 -19.81 22.89
N GLY A 347 -3.64 -20.52 24.02
CA GLY A 347 -3.26 -21.94 24.09
C GLY A 347 -4.38 -22.87 23.65
N ALA A 348 -5.62 -22.56 23.99
CA ALA A 348 -6.81 -23.32 23.57
C ALA A 348 -6.97 -23.29 22.04
N LEU A 349 -6.80 -22.14 21.41
CA LEU A 349 -6.89 -22.00 19.96
C LEU A 349 -5.86 -22.85 19.21
N ARG A 350 -4.67 -23.09 19.78
CA ARG A 350 -3.66 -24.00 19.18
C ARG A 350 -4.12 -25.45 19.18
N ARG A 351 -4.92 -25.87 20.12
CA ARG A 351 -5.48 -27.23 20.18
C ARG A 351 -6.57 -27.45 19.14
N TRP A 352 -7.43 -26.45 18.91
CA TRP A 352 -8.50 -26.52 17.91
C TRP A 352 -7.97 -26.51 16.48
N GLY A 353 -6.99 -25.68 16.14
CA GLY A 353 -6.40 -25.64 14.80
C GLY A 353 -5.54 -26.87 14.43
N ARG A 354 -5.25 -27.79 15.37
CA ARG A 354 -4.58 -29.08 15.10
C ARG A 354 -5.57 -30.23 14.94
N GLY A 355 -6.83 -30.04 15.30
CA GLY A 355 -7.87 -31.10 15.23
C GLY A 355 -8.48 -31.29 13.85
N ASP A 356 -8.50 -30.27 13.00
CA ASP A 356 -9.20 -30.30 11.70
C ASP A 356 -8.40 -30.96 10.55
N ASN A 357 -7.14 -31.33 10.77
CA ASN A 357 -6.32 -32.02 9.74
C ASN A 357 -6.24 -33.55 9.92
N ARG A 358 -7.12 -34.17 10.69
CA ARG A 358 -7.10 -35.64 10.92
C ARG A 358 -8.30 -36.42 10.41
N GLU A 359 -9.28 -35.75 9.80
CA GLU A 359 -10.40 -36.45 9.14
C GLU A 359 -10.47 -36.01 7.68
N GLY A 360 -9.70 -36.71 6.84
CA GLY A 360 -9.64 -36.54 5.39
C GLY A 360 -8.51 -37.35 4.80
N GLY A 361 -8.59 -38.68 5.05
CA GLY A 361 -7.80 -39.69 4.36
C GLY A 361 -8.63 -40.31 3.26
#